data_de6073c454aca4bb8cd0449bf6433bf1
#
_entry.id   de6073c454aca4bb8cd0449bf6433bf1
#
_cell.length_a   1.000
_cell.length_b   1.000
_cell.length_c   1.000
_cell.angle_alpha   90.00
_cell.angle_beta   90.00
_cell.angle_gamma   90.00
#
_symmetry.space_group_name_H-M   'P 1'
#
loop_
_entity.id
_entity.type
_entity.pdbx_description
1 polymer ?
#
loop_
_entity_poly.entity_id
_entity_poly.type
_entity_poly.pdbx_seq_one_letter_code
_entity_poly.pdbx_strand_id
1 'polypeptide(L)'
;MSVSSNLIFYDTETTGLLKDFSQILQCGSIQTNRSLEILHEQNLGCAPLPWAIPYPMAMVTNKKTNLFHSNVSHYELMRDLNRQWRQWTIDEPAVFITFNGMAYDEELVRRQFYWNLFESYLTNTNGNGRLDILLMMNNVAAFSPDVLNIPLFNGGPGVSLKQADIAEANGIEIGDAHDAIADCKLMISLLEKIN
;
A
#
# COMPACT_ATOMS: atom_id res chain seq x y z
N MET A 1 -1.66 -6.04 26.36
CA MET A 1 -1.78 -6.49 24.96
C MET A 1 -0.36 -6.55 24.42
N SER A 2 0.09 -7.70 23.93
CA SER A 2 1.37 -7.79 23.19
C SER A 2 1.21 -7.01 21.89
N VAL A 3 2.15 -6.12 21.59
CA VAL A 3 2.19 -5.47 20.27
C VAL A 3 2.52 -6.57 19.25
N SER A 4 1.71 -6.71 18.22
CA SER A 4 1.99 -7.68 17.15
C SER A 4 3.37 -7.47 16.57
N SER A 5 4.09 -8.56 16.34
CA SER A 5 5.39 -8.55 15.66
C SER A 5 5.26 -8.75 14.16
N ASN A 6 4.05 -9.00 13.67
CA ASN A 6 3.73 -9.29 12.28
C ASN A 6 3.22 -8.02 11.58
N LEU A 7 3.95 -7.52 10.62
CA LEU A 7 3.61 -6.32 9.86
C LEU A 7 3.42 -6.68 8.39
N ILE A 8 2.38 -6.16 7.76
CA ILE A 8 2.10 -6.35 6.34
C ILE A 8 1.98 -4.99 5.67
N PHE A 9 2.98 -4.63 4.90
CA PHE A 9 2.96 -3.43 4.06
C PHE A 9 2.27 -3.76 2.74
N TYR A 10 1.40 -2.89 2.26
CA TYR A 10 0.79 -3.07 0.94
C TYR A 10 0.48 -1.74 0.27
N ASP A 11 0.49 -1.80 -1.05
CA ASP A 11 0.16 -0.69 -1.94
C ASP A 11 -0.59 -1.22 -3.16
N THR A 12 -1.40 -0.36 -3.82
CA THR A 12 -2.20 -0.76 -4.98
C THR A 12 -2.06 0.19 -6.16
N GLU A 13 -1.86 -0.37 -7.34
CA GLU A 13 -2.00 0.34 -8.59
C GLU A 13 -3.37 0.08 -9.21
N THR A 14 -4.04 1.13 -9.66
CA THR A 14 -5.46 1.06 -9.99
C THR A 14 -5.78 1.65 -11.36
N THR A 15 -7.00 1.41 -11.84
CA THR A 15 -7.51 2.01 -13.07
C THR A 15 -7.88 3.49 -12.94
N GLY A 16 -7.92 4.07 -11.74
CA GLY A 16 -8.28 5.47 -11.51
C GLY A 16 -8.53 5.79 -10.05
N LEU A 17 -8.95 7.01 -9.75
CA LEU A 17 -9.12 7.53 -8.38
C LEU A 17 -10.54 7.41 -7.82
N LEU A 18 -11.52 7.06 -8.64
CA LEU A 18 -12.92 6.94 -8.23
C LEU A 18 -13.17 5.57 -7.62
N LYS A 19 -13.19 5.48 -6.31
CA LYS A 19 -13.31 4.22 -5.55
C LYS A 19 -14.51 3.34 -5.94
N ASP A 20 -15.59 3.95 -6.44
CA ASP A 20 -16.80 3.23 -6.85
C ASP A 20 -16.63 2.51 -8.20
N PHE A 21 -15.70 2.99 -9.05
CA PHE A 21 -15.54 2.53 -10.42
C PHE A 21 -14.12 2.03 -10.72
N SER A 22 -13.16 2.31 -9.85
CA SER A 22 -11.77 1.89 -10.05
C SER A 22 -11.56 0.44 -9.66
N GLN A 23 -10.70 -0.23 -10.41
CA GLN A 23 -10.27 -1.59 -10.17
C GLN A 23 -8.79 -1.59 -9.78
N ILE A 24 -8.40 -2.47 -8.86
CA ILE A 24 -7.01 -2.78 -8.57
C ILE A 24 -6.45 -3.59 -9.75
N LEU A 25 -5.38 -3.09 -10.35
CA LEU A 25 -4.63 -3.74 -11.42
C LEU A 25 -3.41 -4.48 -10.88
N GLN A 26 -2.76 -3.92 -9.85
CA GLN A 26 -1.62 -4.51 -9.18
C GLN A 26 -1.77 -4.31 -7.67
N CYS A 27 -1.35 -5.29 -6.89
CA CYS A 27 -1.18 -5.15 -5.45
C CYS A 27 0.17 -5.75 -5.05
N GLY A 28 1.02 -4.92 -4.49
CA GLY A 28 2.24 -5.30 -3.81
C GLY A 28 1.98 -5.53 -2.33
N SER A 29 2.58 -6.55 -1.75
CA SER A 29 2.52 -6.79 -0.30
C SER A 29 3.84 -7.35 0.19
N ILE A 30 4.30 -6.87 1.34
CA ILE A 30 5.52 -7.33 2.01
C ILE A 30 5.20 -7.63 3.47
N GLN A 31 5.48 -8.85 3.90
CA GLN A 31 5.43 -9.22 5.31
C GLN A 31 6.80 -9.02 5.94
N THR A 32 6.83 -8.35 7.09
CA THR A 32 8.04 -8.20 7.91
C THR A 32 7.78 -8.63 9.35
N ASN A 33 8.86 -8.87 10.08
CA ASN A 33 8.81 -8.92 11.53
C ASN A 33 8.85 -7.48 12.12
N ARG A 34 8.83 -7.38 13.45
CA ARG A 34 8.89 -6.10 14.17
C ARG A 34 10.20 -5.31 13.93
N SER A 35 11.28 -6.00 13.60
CA SER A 35 12.58 -5.38 13.27
C SER A 35 12.66 -4.92 11.81
N LEU A 36 11.53 -4.95 11.08
CA LEU A 36 11.40 -4.61 9.67
C LEU A 36 12.17 -5.53 8.70
N GLU A 37 12.63 -6.70 9.18
CA GLU A 37 13.23 -7.71 8.31
C GLU A 37 12.16 -8.33 7.42
N ILE A 38 12.39 -8.34 6.11
CA ILE A 38 11.47 -8.89 5.12
C ILE A 38 11.42 -10.42 5.24
N LEU A 39 10.23 -10.96 5.47
CA LEU A 39 9.97 -12.40 5.57
C LEU A 39 9.43 -12.94 4.25
N HIS A 40 8.47 -12.23 3.66
CA HIS A 40 7.82 -12.62 2.41
C HIS A 40 7.46 -11.39 1.58
N GLU A 41 7.49 -11.56 0.25
CA GLU A 41 7.02 -10.59 -0.72
C GLU A 41 5.98 -11.23 -1.65
N GLN A 42 4.98 -10.47 -2.06
CA GLN A 42 4.02 -10.85 -3.07
C GLN A 42 3.71 -9.65 -3.97
N ASN A 43 3.76 -9.87 -5.27
CA ASN A 43 3.38 -8.87 -6.28
C ASN A 43 2.39 -9.51 -7.26
N LEU A 44 1.15 -9.11 -7.17
CA LEU A 44 0.05 -9.66 -7.99
C LEU A 44 -0.44 -8.61 -8.97
N GLY A 45 -0.70 -9.02 -10.20
CA GLY A 45 -1.29 -8.17 -11.23
C GLY A 45 -2.34 -8.91 -12.06
N CYS A 46 -3.35 -8.19 -12.54
CA CYS A 46 -4.41 -8.76 -13.36
C CYS A 46 -4.80 -7.84 -14.52
N ALA A 47 -5.49 -8.41 -15.51
CA ALA A 47 -6.13 -7.63 -16.55
C ALA A 47 -7.30 -6.79 -16.00
N PRO A 48 -7.59 -5.61 -16.60
CA PRO A 48 -8.81 -4.88 -16.29
C PRO A 48 -10.05 -5.70 -16.69
N LEU A 49 -11.10 -5.58 -15.89
CA LEU A 49 -12.41 -6.14 -16.23
C LEU A 49 -12.94 -5.48 -17.51
N PRO A 50 -13.71 -6.19 -18.33
CA PRO A 50 -14.21 -5.66 -19.63
C PRO A 50 -15.00 -4.35 -19.54
N TRP A 51 -15.56 -4.06 -18.37
CA TRP A 51 -16.34 -2.84 -18.10
C TRP A 51 -15.57 -1.80 -17.27
N ALA A 52 -14.39 -2.12 -16.77
CA ALA A 52 -13.53 -1.16 -16.06
C ALA A 52 -12.78 -0.31 -17.09
N ILE A 53 -13.19 0.95 -17.23
CA ILE A 53 -12.54 1.91 -18.14
C ILE A 53 -11.42 2.60 -17.37
N PRO A 54 -10.15 2.35 -17.71
CA PRO A 54 -9.04 3.00 -17.04
C PRO A 54 -9.03 4.51 -17.31
N TYR A 55 -8.81 5.29 -16.25
CA TYR A 55 -8.62 6.73 -16.38
C TYR A 55 -7.24 7.01 -17.02
N PRO A 56 -7.16 7.81 -18.11
CA PRO A 56 -5.92 8.01 -18.85
C PRO A 56 -4.74 8.45 -17.98
N MET A 57 -4.96 9.39 -17.04
CA MET A 57 -3.90 9.85 -16.15
C MET A 57 -3.38 8.76 -15.22
N ALA A 58 -4.23 7.85 -14.74
CA ALA A 58 -3.77 6.71 -13.95
C ALA A 58 -2.81 5.83 -14.77
N MET A 59 -3.11 5.59 -16.04
CA MET A 59 -2.26 4.79 -16.92
C MET A 59 -0.93 5.49 -17.25
N VAL A 60 -0.93 6.81 -17.35
CA VAL A 60 0.31 7.59 -17.52
C VAL A 60 1.16 7.54 -16.25
N THR A 61 0.52 7.61 -15.08
CA THR A 61 1.20 7.63 -13.78
C THR A 61 1.78 6.27 -13.43
N ASN A 62 0.96 5.22 -13.40
CA ASN A 62 1.38 3.90 -12.94
C ASN A 62 2.02 3.02 -14.03
N LYS A 63 1.89 3.38 -15.31
CA LYS A 63 2.48 2.66 -16.45
C LYS A 63 2.10 1.18 -16.55
N LYS A 64 0.98 0.76 -15.97
CA LYS A 64 0.55 -0.66 -15.90
C LYS A 64 -0.22 -1.14 -17.15
N THR A 65 -0.02 -0.52 -18.29
CA THR A 65 -0.68 -0.93 -19.56
C THR A 65 -0.32 -2.34 -20.02
N ASN A 66 0.84 -2.86 -19.61
CA ASN A 66 1.23 -4.24 -19.86
C ASN A 66 0.27 -5.25 -19.24
N LEU A 67 -0.41 -4.90 -18.13
CA LEU A 67 -1.38 -5.76 -17.46
C LEU A 67 -2.66 -5.97 -18.29
N PHE A 68 -2.95 -5.12 -19.27
CA PHE A 68 -4.10 -5.30 -20.15
C PHE A 68 -4.05 -6.59 -20.97
N HIS A 69 -2.88 -7.16 -21.12
CA HIS A 69 -2.65 -8.44 -21.81
C HIS A 69 -2.38 -9.59 -20.81
N SER A 70 -2.60 -9.36 -19.52
CA SER A 70 -2.48 -10.42 -18.52
C SER A 70 -3.55 -11.48 -18.70
N ASN A 71 -3.18 -12.74 -18.49
CA ASN A 71 -4.13 -13.85 -18.44
C ASN A 71 -4.72 -14.05 -17.05
N VAL A 72 -4.27 -13.27 -16.06
CA VAL A 72 -4.79 -13.33 -14.69
C VAL A 72 -6.04 -12.47 -14.61
N SER A 73 -7.13 -13.04 -14.16
CA SER A 73 -8.38 -12.33 -13.92
C SER A 73 -8.35 -11.55 -12.61
N HIS A 74 -9.24 -10.56 -12.49
CA HIS A 74 -9.42 -9.82 -11.25
C HIS A 74 -9.80 -10.74 -10.06
N TYR A 75 -10.63 -11.77 -10.31
CA TYR A 75 -10.98 -12.75 -9.28
C TYR A 75 -9.74 -13.52 -8.78
N GLU A 76 -8.86 -13.95 -9.68
CA GLU A 76 -7.64 -14.67 -9.31
C GLU A 76 -6.70 -13.80 -8.49
N LEU A 77 -6.54 -12.51 -8.86
CA LEU A 77 -5.76 -11.57 -8.06
C LEU A 77 -6.33 -11.46 -6.64
N MET A 78 -7.65 -11.20 -6.50
CA MET A 78 -8.29 -11.04 -5.20
C MET A 78 -8.28 -12.34 -4.38
N ARG A 79 -8.45 -13.50 -5.01
CA ARG A 79 -8.34 -14.82 -4.36
C ARG A 79 -6.96 -15.05 -3.79
N ASP A 80 -5.92 -14.78 -4.59
CA ASP A 80 -4.55 -15.06 -4.20
C ASP A 80 -4.05 -14.07 -3.14
N LEU A 81 -4.47 -12.81 -3.23
CA LEU A 81 -4.24 -11.79 -2.22
C LEU A 81 -4.89 -12.19 -0.88
N ASN A 82 -6.18 -12.53 -0.90
CA ASN A 82 -6.92 -12.94 0.30
C ASN A 82 -6.30 -14.19 0.93
N ARG A 83 -5.97 -15.20 0.12
CA ARG A 83 -5.34 -16.43 0.58
C ARG A 83 -3.99 -16.17 1.24
N GLN A 84 -3.15 -15.34 0.62
CA GLN A 84 -1.82 -15.04 1.14
C GLN A 84 -1.88 -14.25 2.45
N TRP A 85 -2.71 -13.22 2.51
CA TRP A 85 -2.86 -12.43 3.73
C TRP A 85 -3.44 -13.25 4.89
N ARG A 86 -4.39 -14.17 4.62
CA ARG A 86 -4.86 -15.13 5.62
C ARG A 86 -3.76 -16.07 6.10
N GLN A 87 -2.91 -16.54 5.19
CA GLN A 87 -1.79 -17.39 5.55
C GLN A 87 -0.78 -16.64 6.43
N TRP A 88 -0.47 -15.39 6.11
CA TRP A 88 0.45 -14.56 6.89
C TRP A 88 -0.09 -14.17 8.27
N THR A 89 -1.39 -14.26 8.48
CA THR A 89 -2.06 -13.89 9.74
C THR A 89 -2.62 -15.09 10.52
N ILE A 90 -2.34 -16.32 10.09
CA ILE A 90 -2.96 -17.52 10.69
C ILE A 90 -2.45 -17.80 12.10
N ASP A 91 -1.16 -17.61 12.34
CA ASP A 91 -0.51 -17.90 13.61
C ASP A 91 -0.46 -16.66 14.52
N GLU A 92 -0.36 -15.49 13.93
CA GLU A 92 -0.29 -14.19 14.62
C GLU A 92 -1.01 -13.12 13.82
N PRO A 93 -1.90 -12.33 14.46
CA PRO A 93 -2.49 -11.16 13.82
C PRO A 93 -1.44 -10.17 13.34
N ALA A 94 -1.73 -9.43 12.27
CA ALA A 94 -0.83 -8.45 11.69
C ALA A 94 -1.35 -7.01 11.85
N VAL A 95 -0.41 -6.06 11.77
CA VAL A 95 -0.73 -4.67 11.45
C VAL A 95 -0.55 -4.47 9.96
N PHE A 96 -1.63 -4.14 9.24
CA PHE A 96 -1.62 -3.78 7.83
C PHE A 96 -1.24 -2.32 7.67
N ILE A 97 -0.23 -2.04 6.87
CA ILE A 97 0.43 -0.73 6.78
C ILE A 97 0.37 -0.23 5.35
N THR A 98 -0.08 1.02 5.19
CA THR A 98 -0.15 1.72 3.90
C THR A 98 0.41 3.13 4.03
N PHE A 99 0.63 3.79 2.91
CA PHE A 99 0.91 5.22 2.85
C PHE A 99 -0.28 5.96 2.23
N ASN A 100 -1.02 6.73 3.02
CA ASN A 100 -2.28 7.40 2.61
C ASN A 100 -3.39 6.42 2.16
N GLY A 101 -3.22 5.13 2.47
CA GLY A 101 -4.10 4.08 1.95
C GLY A 101 -5.38 3.87 2.76
N MET A 102 -5.47 4.38 4.00
CA MET A 102 -6.70 4.28 4.80
C MET A 102 -7.89 4.93 4.11
N ALA A 103 -7.64 5.99 3.34
CA ALA A 103 -8.67 6.70 2.60
C ALA A 103 -8.90 6.14 1.18
N TYR A 104 -8.02 5.28 0.67
CA TYR A 104 -8.07 4.82 -0.71
C TYR A 104 -7.84 3.31 -0.87
N ASP A 105 -6.63 2.81 -0.67
CA ASP A 105 -6.26 1.38 -0.91
C ASP A 105 -7.08 0.42 -0.06
N GLU A 106 -7.22 0.74 1.21
CA GLU A 106 -7.99 -0.06 2.16
C GLU A 106 -9.46 -0.17 1.72
N GLU A 107 -10.05 0.92 1.28
CA GLU A 107 -11.43 0.92 0.84
C GLU A 107 -11.61 0.14 -0.47
N LEU A 108 -10.66 0.25 -1.40
CA LEU A 108 -10.67 -0.50 -2.65
C LEU A 108 -10.52 -2.01 -2.40
N VAL A 109 -9.53 -2.41 -1.60
CA VAL A 109 -9.32 -3.82 -1.24
C VAL A 109 -10.57 -4.39 -0.59
N ARG A 110 -11.16 -3.69 0.38
CA ARG A 110 -12.38 -4.09 1.07
C ARG A 110 -13.55 -4.29 0.11
N ARG A 111 -13.78 -3.35 -0.81
CA ARG A 111 -14.86 -3.42 -1.81
C ARG A 111 -14.62 -4.56 -2.79
N GLN A 112 -13.40 -4.74 -3.25
CA GLN A 112 -13.08 -5.76 -4.24
C GLN A 112 -13.02 -7.16 -3.63
N PHE A 113 -12.67 -7.30 -2.36
CA PHE A 113 -12.93 -8.54 -1.62
C PHE A 113 -14.43 -8.83 -1.55
N TYR A 114 -15.26 -7.85 -1.23
CA TYR A 114 -16.71 -8.02 -1.21
C TYR A 114 -17.27 -8.45 -2.57
N TRP A 115 -16.84 -7.82 -3.67
CA TRP A 115 -17.29 -8.20 -5.01
C TRP A 115 -16.95 -9.64 -5.39
N ASN A 116 -15.88 -10.17 -4.84
CA ASN A 116 -15.41 -11.53 -5.08
C ASN A 116 -15.81 -12.52 -3.99
N LEU A 117 -16.72 -12.12 -3.08
CA LEU A 117 -17.25 -12.91 -1.97
C LEU A 117 -16.18 -13.38 -0.95
N PHE A 118 -15.14 -12.57 -0.76
CA PHE A 118 -14.15 -12.73 0.29
C PHE A 118 -14.46 -11.85 1.51
N GLU A 119 -13.79 -12.10 2.62
CA GLU A 119 -13.93 -11.31 3.84
C GLU A 119 -13.45 -9.87 3.63
N SER A 120 -14.38 -8.92 3.63
CA SER A 120 -14.11 -7.52 3.32
C SER A 120 -13.25 -6.79 4.36
N TYR A 121 -13.29 -7.24 5.61
CA TYR A 121 -12.61 -6.58 6.73
C TYR A 121 -11.41 -7.37 7.25
N LEU A 122 -10.79 -8.20 6.41
CA LEU A 122 -9.64 -9.02 6.78
C LEU A 122 -8.53 -8.21 7.47
N THR A 123 -8.25 -7.01 7.00
CA THR A 123 -7.21 -6.12 7.54
C THR A 123 -7.52 -5.54 8.92
N ASN A 124 -8.77 -5.68 9.40
CA ASN A 124 -9.26 -5.06 10.63
C ASN A 124 -10.09 -5.99 11.52
N THR A 125 -10.08 -7.28 11.24
CA THR A 125 -10.78 -8.32 12.02
C THR A 125 -9.79 -9.37 12.48
N ASN A 126 -10.24 -10.32 13.30
CA ASN A 126 -9.43 -11.43 13.78
C ASN A 126 -8.15 -10.99 14.53
N GLY A 127 -8.20 -9.83 15.21
CA GLY A 127 -7.06 -9.25 15.90
C GLY A 127 -6.12 -8.42 15.04
N ASN A 128 -6.33 -8.38 13.72
CA ASN A 128 -5.58 -7.51 12.82
C ASN A 128 -5.88 -6.03 13.09
N GLY A 129 -4.89 -5.19 12.84
CA GLY A 129 -4.99 -3.74 12.92
C GLY A 129 -4.47 -3.05 11.67
N ARG A 130 -4.63 -1.73 11.59
CA ARG A 130 -4.20 -0.92 10.45
C ARG A 130 -3.39 0.28 10.90
N LEU A 131 -2.42 0.67 10.10
CA LEU A 131 -1.61 1.86 10.29
C LEU A 131 -1.47 2.59 8.94
N ASP A 132 -1.64 3.91 8.97
CA ASP A 132 -1.36 4.78 7.83
C ASP A 132 -0.11 5.61 8.12
N ILE A 133 0.94 5.41 7.33
CA ILE A 133 2.22 6.09 7.52
C ILE A 133 2.08 7.60 7.29
N LEU A 134 1.21 8.05 6.38
CA LEU A 134 0.98 9.48 6.19
C LEU A 134 0.49 10.16 7.48
N LEU A 135 -0.43 9.52 8.21
CA LEU A 135 -0.91 10.04 9.49
C LEU A 135 0.21 10.06 10.54
N MET A 136 1.09 9.06 10.51
CA MET A 136 2.26 9.03 11.38
C MET A 136 3.25 10.14 11.02
N MET A 137 3.52 10.38 9.72
CA MET A 137 4.40 11.47 9.26
C MET A 137 3.87 12.85 9.67
N ASN A 138 2.56 13.06 9.64
CA ASN A 138 1.95 14.29 10.16
C ASN A 138 2.27 14.51 11.65
N ASN A 139 2.23 13.45 12.45
CA ASN A 139 2.58 13.53 13.87
C ASN A 139 4.09 13.77 14.06
N VAL A 140 4.95 13.09 13.29
CA VAL A 140 6.40 13.32 13.33
C VAL A 140 6.71 14.76 12.97
N ALA A 141 6.15 15.29 11.89
CA ALA A 141 6.34 16.68 11.48
C ALA A 141 5.92 17.70 12.55
N ALA A 142 4.84 17.40 13.28
CA ALA A 142 4.30 18.33 14.29
C ALA A 142 4.99 18.26 15.65
N PHE A 143 5.38 17.06 16.10
CA PHE A 143 5.81 16.82 17.48
C PHE A 143 7.27 16.39 17.61
N SER A 144 7.92 15.94 16.53
CA SER A 144 9.29 15.46 16.52
C SER A 144 10.00 15.80 15.19
N PRO A 145 10.05 17.08 14.80
CA PRO A 145 10.55 17.49 13.48
C PRO A 145 12.04 17.17 13.26
N ASP A 146 12.78 16.91 14.31
CA ASP A 146 14.22 16.60 14.24
C ASP A 146 14.50 15.12 13.91
N VAL A 147 13.48 14.25 13.97
CA VAL A 147 13.63 12.80 13.72
C VAL A 147 13.70 12.48 12.24
N LEU A 148 12.95 13.23 11.43
CA LEU A 148 12.86 13.03 10.00
C LEU A 148 12.83 14.39 9.29
N ASN A 149 13.62 14.54 8.24
CA ASN A 149 13.58 15.74 7.42
C ASN A 149 12.33 15.73 6.54
N ILE A 150 11.37 16.59 6.86
CA ILE A 150 10.15 16.78 6.06
C ILE A 150 10.35 18.00 5.16
N PRO A 151 10.41 17.82 3.82
CA PRO A 151 10.72 18.92 2.92
C PRO A 151 9.58 19.94 2.83
N LEU A 152 9.93 21.17 2.49
CA LEU A 152 8.92 22.19 2.20
C LEU A 152 8.21 21.90 0.89
N PHE A 153 6.93 22.23 0.83
CA PHE A 153 6.16 22.11 -0.40
C PHE A 153 6.59 23.16 -1.44
N ASN A 154 7.05 22.70 -2.61
CA ASN A 154 7.57 23.57 -3.68
C ASN A 154 6.51 24.51 -4.32
N GLY A 155 5.26 24.44 -3.94
CA GLY A 155 4.16 25.23 -4.51
C GLY A 155 3.52 26.25 -3.56
N GLY A 156 4.04 26.40 -2.34
CA GLY A 156 3.45 27.32 -1.34
C GLY A 156 3.93 27.06 0.08
N PRO A 157 3.33 27.73 1.06
CA PRO A 157 3.66 27.53 2.46
C PRO A 157 3.20 26.14 2.92
N GLY A 158 4.06 25.45 3.67
CA GLY A 158 3.77 24.15 4.25
C GLY A 158 4.83 23.11 3.88
N VAL A 159 4.59 21.88 4.33
CA VAL A 159 5.49 20.72 4.10
C VAL A 159 4.92 19.80 3.04
N SER A 160 5.79 19.12 2.29
CA SER A 160 5.39 18.03 1.42
C SER A 160 5.36 16.73 2.21
N LEU A 161 4.20 16.08 2.21
CA LEU A 161 4.02 14.76 2.83
C LEU A 161 3.85 13.66 1.76
N LYS A 162 4.38 13.89 0.56
CA LYS A 162 4.48 12.84 -0.44
C LYS A 162 5.58 11.87 -0.05
N GLN A 163 5.32 10.59 -0.18
CA GLN A 163 6.26 9.53 0.16
C GLN A 163 7.63 9.73 -0.50
N ALA A 164 7.66 9.99 -1.80
CA ALA A 164 8.88 10.22 -2.56
C ALA A 164 9.65 11.46 -2.09
N ASP A 165 8.95 12.58 -1.84
CA ASP A 165 9.61 13.83 -1.40
C ASP A 165 10.27 13.64 -0.02
N ILE A 166 9.61 12.94 0.90
CA ILE A 166 10.15 12.62 2.23
C ILE A 166 11.37 11.69 2.09
N ALA A 167 11.26 10.65 1.25
CA ALA A 167 12.35 9.71 1.02
C ALA A 167 13.59 10.41 0.48
N GLU A 168 13.45 11.24 -0.54
CA GLU A 168 14.53 12.03 -1.13
C GLU A 168 15.20 12.95 -0.09
N ALA A 169 14.40 13.66 0.71
CA ALA A 169 14.90 14.57 1.74
C ALA A 169 15.69 13.84 2.84
N ASN A 170 15.51 12.53 2.98
CA ASN A 170 16.20 11.69 3.97
C ASN A 170 17.26 10.77 3.38
N GLY A 171 17.60 10.94 2.10
CA GLY A 171 18.63 10.16 1.41
C GLY A 171 18.24 8.67 1.24
N ILE A 172 16.94 8.38 1.19
CA ILE A 172 16.42 7.05 0.88
C ILE A 172 16.31 6.93 -0.64
N GLU A 173 16.87 5.85 -1.18
CA GLU A 173 16.81 5.58 -2.61
C GLU A 173 15.35 5.26 -3.02
N ILE A 174 14.87 6.00 -4.02
CA ILE A 174 13.54 5.78 -4.58
C ILE A 174 13.69 4.80 -5.74
N GLY A 175 13.05 3.64 -5.62
CA GLY A 175 12.98 2.65 -6.69
C GLY A 175 12.11 3.12 -7.87
N ASP A 176 11.59 2.17 -8.64
CA ASP A 176 10.62 2.49 -9.70
C ASP A 176 9.33 3.05 -9.07
N ALA A 177 9.19 4.36 -9.09
CA ALA A 177 8.01 5.05 -8.59
C ALA A 177 6.74 4.51 -9.28
N HIS A 178 5.68 4.31 -8.50
CA HIS A 178 4.43 3.69 -8.95
C HIS A 178 4.57 2.22 -9.36
N ASP A 179 5.47 1.49 -8.70
CA ASP A 179 5.44 0.05 -8.61
C ASP A 179 5.09 -0.34 -7.16
N ALA A 180 3.98 -1.05 -6.99
CA ALA A 180 3.42 -1.32 -5.67
C ALA A 180 4.41 -2.01 -4.69
N ILE A 181 5.33 -2.83 -5.19
CA ILE A 181 6.38 -3.43 -4.34
C ILE A 181 7.47 -2.41 -3.98
N ALA A 182 7.86 -1.56 -4.92
CA ALA A 182 8.84 -0.51 -4.65
C ALA A 182 8.29 0.49 -3.62
N ASP A 183 7.01 0.85 -3.72
CA ASP A 183 6.35 1.73 -2.76
C ASP A 183 6.21 1.07 -1.37
N CYS A 184 5.99 -0.25 -1.28
CA CYS A 184 6.07 -1.00 -0.02
C CYS A 184 7.49 -0.96 0.58
N LYS A 185 8.54 -1.15 -0.21
CA LYS A 185 9.93 -1.08 0.27
C LYS A 185 10.28 0.32 0.77
N LEU A 186 9.78 1.33 0.08
CA LEU A 186 9.96 2.71 0.48
C LEU A 186 9.28 3.02 1.84
N MET A 187 8.08 2.47 2.09
CA MET A 187 7.43 2.54 3.40
C MET A 187 8.29 1.92 4.52
N ILE A 188 8.88 0.76 4.27
CA ILE A 188 9.76 0.07 5.22
C ILE A 188 10.97 0.94 5.53
N SER A 189 11.66 1.47 4.51
CA SER A 189 12.84 2.31 4.67
C SER A 189 12.54 3.63 5.42
N LEU A 190 11.35 4.21 5.22
CA LEU A 190 10.90 5.36 5.98
C LEU A 190 10.71 5.03 7.46
N LEU A 191 10.14 3.87 7.79
CA LEU A 191 9.97 3.43 9.17
C LEU A 191 11.30 3.11 9.85
N GLU A 192 12.27 2.54 9.14
CA GLU A 192 13.62 2.30 9.65
C GLU A 192 14.32 3.60 10.07
N LYS A 193 14.04 4.72 9.39
CA LYS A 193 14.60 6.04 9.74
C LYS A 193 14.03 6.62 11.02
N ILE A 194 12.83 6.22 11.43
CA ILE A 194 12.12 6.74 12.60
C ILE A 194 12.39 5.89 13.84
N ASN A 195 12.77 4.62 13.64
CA ASN A 195 12.99 3.64 14.71
C ASN A 195 14.40 3.77 15.29
#